data_a278229ce8ed5249f18e8325b3d3f31c
#
_entry.id   a278229ce8ed5249f18e8325b3d3f31c
#
_cell.length_a   1.000
_cell.length_b   1.000
_cell.length_c   1.000
_cell.angle_alpha   90.00
_cell.angle_beta   90.00
_cell.angle_gamma   90.00
#
_symmetry.space_group_name_H-M   'P 1'
#
loop_
_entity.id
_entity.type
_entity.pdbx_description
1 polymer ?
#
loop_
_entity_poly.entity_id
_entity_poly.type
_entity_poly.pdbx_seq_one_letter_code
_entity_poly.pdbx_strand_id
1 'polypeptide(L)'
;MFDDNGELFFRKKERFYLEQIFMKPHPLIISLGGGTPCYFDNIDFLNLNDQVLTIFLKTSPKELAKRLYKKKDNRPMISHLKSEQQLHDYIAKHLYERLPYYLKAKKTIITDKKTIKSLVDEINLLLA
;
A
#
# COMPACT_ATOMS: atom_id res chain seq x y z
N MET A 1 -4.41 10.79 16.68
CA MET A 1 -4.56 11.30 15.36
C MET A 1 -5.94 11.07 14.75
N PHE A 2 -6.32 9.84 14.49
CA PHE A 2 -7.69 9.55 14.10
C PHE A 2 -8.47 9.11 15.32
N ASP A 3 -9.52 9.82 15.66
CA ASP A 3 -10.58 9.26 16.47
C ASP A 3 -11.51 8.48 15.54
N ASP A 4 -12.52 7.82 16.07
CA ASP A 4 -13.40 6.98 15.25
C ASP A 4 -14.10 7.78 14.15
N ASN A 5 -14.54 9.00 14.47
CA ASN A 5 -15.21 9.87 13.49
C ASN A 5 -14.20 10.43 12.50
N GLY A 6 -12.97 10.72 12.96
CA GLY A 6 -11.92 11.27 12.12
C GLY A 6 -11.44 10.27 11.08
N GLU A 7 -11.33 9.00 11.45
CA GLU A 7 -10.92 7.97 10.51
C GLU A 7 -11.96 7.76 9.40
N LEU A 8 -13.22 7.62 9.76
CA LEU A 8 -14.27 7.45 8.75
C LEU A 8 -14.35 8.65 7.81
N PHE A 9 -14.26 9.86 8.37
CA PHE A 9 -14.24 11.08 7.57
C PHE A 9 -13.06 11.07 6.60
N PHE A 10 -11.88 10.70 7.09
CA PHE A 10 -10.68 10.60 6.25
C PHE A 10 -10.88 9.60 5.11
N ARG A 11 -11.43 8.41 5.41
CA ARG A 11 -11.63 7.38 4.38
C ARG A 11 -12.64 7.81 3.32
N LYS A 12 -13.67 8.53 3.71
CA LYS A 12 -14.64 9.08 2.76
C LYS A 12 -14.00 10.13 1.85
N LYS A 13 -13.17 11.00 2.41
CA LYS A 13 -12.43 11.99 1.63
C LYS A 13 -11.43 11.31 0.69
N GLU A 14 -10.74 10.29 1.17
CA GLU A 14 -9.79 9.54 0.36
C GLU A 14 -10.49 8.93 -0.86
N ARG A 15 -11.66 8.31 -0.68
CA ARG A 15 -12.44 7.75 -1.79
C ARG A 15 -12.89 8.83 -2.76
N PHE A 16 -13.34 9.97 -2.24
CA PHE A 16 -13.73 11.09 -3.08
C PHE A 16 -12.59 11.52 -4.00
N TYR A 17 -11.40 11.72 -3.43
CA TYR A 17 -10.23 12.13 -4.22
C TYR A 17 -9.74 11.02 -5.15
N LEU A 18 -9.87 9.78 -4.75
CA LEU A 18 -9.53 8.66 -5.64
C LEU A 18 -10.38 8.69 -6.91
N GLU A 19 -11.69 8.95 -6.78
CA GLU A 19 -12.57 9.08 -7.93
C GLU A 19 -12.20 10.28 -8.79
N GLN A 20 -11.79 11.39 -8.17
CA GLN A 20 -11.40 12.59 -8.90
C GLN A 20 -10.15 12.37 -9.74
N ILE A 21 -9.22 11.53 -9.28
CA ILE A 21 -7.98 11.26 -10.02
C ILE A 21 -8.27 10.65 -11.38
N PHE A 22 -9.31 9.82 -11.50
CA PHE A 22 -9.65 9.19 -12.77
C PHE A 22 -10.26 10.15 -13.79
N MET A 23 -10.62 11.35 -13.37
CA MET A 23 -11.06 12.39 -14.28
C MET A 23 -9.92 13.17 -14.89
N LYS A 24 -8.69 12.94 -14.43
CA LYS A 24 -7.50 13.63 -14.95
C LYS A 24 -6.98 12.95 -16.20
N PRO A 25 -6.26 13.68 -17.07
CA PRO A 25 -5.66 13.08 -18.25
C PRO A 25 -4.70 11.95 -17.89
N HIS A 26 -4.68 10.91 -18.72
CA HIS A 26 -3.78 9.78 -18.57
C HIS A 26 -2.56 9.96 -19.48
N PRO A 27 -1.44 9.24 -19.25
CA PRO A 27 -1.24 8.24 -18.19
C PRO A 27 -0.83 8.84 -16.84
N LEU A 28 -1.11 8.11 -15.76
CA LEU A 28 -0.75 8.48 -14.40
C LEU A 28 -0.16 7.28 -13.67
N ILE A 29 0.79 7.57 -12.77
CA ILE A 29 1.28 6.59 -11.80
C ILE A 29 0.83 7.07 -10.44
N ILE A 30 0.13 6.22 -9.70
CA ILE A 30 -0.48 6.59 -8.42
C ILE A 30 0.06 5.67 -7.33
N SER A 31 0.64 6.26 -6.29
CA SER A 31 1.04 5.54 -5.09
C SER A 31 -0.04 5.70 -4.03
N LEU A 32 -0.67 4.60 -3.65
CA LEU A 32 -1.76 4.63 -2.68
C LEU A 32 -1.24 4.50 -1.26
N GLY A 33 -1.96 5.09 -0.31
CA GLY A 33 -1.76 4.77 1.10
C GLY A 33 -2.06 3.31 1.39
N GLY A 34 -1.40 2.73 2.38
CA GLY A 34 -1.54 1.31 2.68
C GLY A 34 -2.94 0.86 3.05
N GLY A 35 -3.73 1.76 3.63
CA GLY A 35 -5.12 1.45 3.97
C GLY A 35 -6.12 1.70 2.86
N THR A 36 -5.74 2.44 1.81
CA THR A 36 -6.67 2.82 0.75
C THR A 36 -7.42 1.64 0.15
N PRO A 37 -6.75 0.53 -0.23
CA PRO A 37 -7.46 -0.61 -0.83
C PRO A 37 -8.38 -1.35 0.14
N CYS A 38 -8.21 -1.13 1.45
CA CYS A 38 -8.88 -1.93 2.48
C CYS A 38 -10.23 -1.37 2.90
N TYR A 39 -10.63 -0.21 2.40
CA TYR A 39 -11.88 0.45 2.81
C TYR A 39 -12.86 0.51 1.65
N PHE A 40 -14.16 0.40 1.99
CA PHE A 40 -15.24 0.40 1.01
C PHE A 40 -14.98 -0.65 -0.07
N ASP A 41 -15.30 -0.32 -1.30
CA ASP A 41 -15.01 -1.17 -2.46
C ASP A 41 -13.84 -0.62 -3.29
N ASN A 42 -12.91 0.10 -2.65
CA ASN A 42 -11.86 0.81 -3.37
C ASN A 42 -11.07 -0.08 -4.33
N ILE A 43 -10.62 -1.25 -3.87
CA ILE A 43 -9.82 -2.12 -4.75
C ILE A 43 -10.68 -2.67 -5.91
N ASP A 44 -11.94 -2.98 -5.66
CA ASP A 44 -12.83 -3.46 -6.71
C ASP A 44 -13.14 -2.34 -7.70
N PHE A 45 -13.35 -1.12 -7.21
CA PHE A 45 -13.53 0.06 -8.04
C PHE A 45 -12.35 0.25 -9.00
N LEU A 46 -11.13 0.13 -8.49
CA LEU A 46 -9.93 0.25 -9.31
C LEU A 46 -9.83 -0.88 -10.34
N ASN A 47 -10.11 -2.11 -9.92
CA ASN A 47 -9.94 -3.28 -10.79
C ASN A 47 -11.00 -3.40 -11.88
N LEU A 48 -12.16 -2.78 -11.69
CA LEU A 48 -13.20 -2.78 -12.72
C LEU A 48 -12.82 -1.95 -13.94
N ASN A 49 -11.85 -1.07 -13.82
CA ASN A 49 -11.41 -0.24 -14.93
C ASN A 49 -10.29 -0.96 -15.69
N ASP A 50 -10.54 -1.32 -16.93
CA ASP A 50 -9.59 -2.06 -17.76
C ASP A 50 -8.31 -1.28 -18.06
N GLN A 51 -8.35 0.05 -17.93
CA GLN A 51 -7.19 0.90 -18.16
C GLN A 51 -6.33 1.09 -16.91
N VAL A 52 -6.73 0.49 -15.79
CA VAL A 52 -6.00 0.57 -14.53
C VAL A 52 -5.28 -0.76 -14.28
N LEU A 53 -3.97 -0.68 -14.07
CA LEU A 53 -3.18 -1.81 -13.62
C LEU A 53 -2.86 -1.60 -12.14
N THR A 54 -3.47 -2.41 -11.27
CA THR A 54 -3.16 -2.40 -9.86
C THR A 54 -2.03 -3.37 -9.58
N ILE A 55 -1.04 -2.92 -8.81
CA ILE A 55 0.15 -3.72 -8.50
C ILE A 55 0.33 -3.75 -7.00
N PHE A 56 0.45 -4.95 -6.45
CA PHE A 56 0.83 -5.17 -5.06
C PHE A 56 2.35 -5.38 -5.01
N LEU A 57 3.05 -4.46 -4.38
CA LEU A 57 4.48 -4.62 -4.12
C LEU A 57 4.63 -5.39 -2.81
N LYS A 58 4.82 -6.69 -2.93
CA LYS A 58 4.84 -7.60 -1.78
C LYS A 58 6.25 -7.67 -1.21
N THR A 59 6.38 -7.20 0.03
CA THR A 59 7.64 -7.25 0.78
C THR A 59 7.39 -8.06 2.04
N SER A 60 8.32 -8.94 2.41
CA SER A 60 8.16 -9.75 3.62
C SER A 60 8.15 -8.88 4.88
N PRO A 61 7.46 -9.31 5.95
CA PRO A 61 7.49 -8.58 7.22
C PRO A 61 8.91 -8.39 7.76
N LYS A 62 9.78 -9.38 7.55
CA LYS A 62 11.19 -9.30 7.97
C LYS A 62 11.91 -8.15 7.28
N GLU A 63 11.76 -8.05 5.97
CA GLU A 63 12.42 -6.98 5.19
C GLU A 63 11.81 -5.62 5.52
N LEU A 64 10.49 -5.55 5.68
CA LEU A 64 9.82 -4.31 6.07
C LEU A 64 10.27 -3.85 7.45
N ALA A 65 10.36 -4.77 8.41
CA ALA A 65 10.83 -4.43 9.75
C ALA A 65 12.25 -3.87 9.70
N LYS A 66 13.12 -4.48 8.91
CA LYS A 66 14.49 -4.03 8.76
C LYS A 66 14.56 -2.61 8.21
N ARG A 67 13.77 -2.32 7.18
CA ARG A 67 13.77 -1.00 6.55
C ARG A 67 13.16 0.07 7.46
N LEU A 68 12.04 -0.25 8.09
CA LEU A 68 11.28 0.73 8.87
C LEU A 68 11.87 0.96 10.25
N TYR A 69 12.58 0.01 10.83
CA TYR A 69 13.17 0.20 12.15
C TYR A 69 14.10 1.40 12.19
N LYS A 70 14.84 1.61 11.12
CA LYS A 70 15.76 2.75 11.00
C LYS A 70 15.03 4.10 10.89
N LYS A 71 13.73 4.09 10.56
CA LYS A 71 12.93 5.28 10.30
C LYS A 71 11.71 5.38 11.21
N LYS A 72 11.62 4.55 12.27
CA LYS A 72 10.41 4.47 13.10
C LYS A 72 10.06 5.79 13.80
N ASP A 73 11.07 6.58 14.15
CA ASP A 73 10.84 7.86 14.85
C ASP A 73 10.13 8.90 13.99
N ASN A 74 10.17 8.72 12.67
CA ASN A 74 9.46 9.57 11.73
C ASN A 74 8.05 9.05 11.40
N ARG A 75 7.60 7.97 12.06
CA ARG A 75 6.32 7.33 11.81
C ARG A 75 5.56 7.16 13.12
N PRO A 76 4.58 8.03 13.40
CA PRO A 76 3.91 8.05 14.72
C PRO A 76 3.31 6.71 15.14
N MET A 77 2.81 5.92 14.20
CA MET A 77 2.14 4.66 14.52
C MET A 77 3.08 3.58 15.06
N ILE A 78 4.38 3.70 14.78
CA ILE A 78 5.37 2.67 15.16
C ILE A 78 6.52 3.22 16.01
N SER A 79 6.55 4.52 16.27
CA SER A 79 7.67 5.15 17.01
C SER A 79 7.82 4.60 18.43
N HIS A 80 6.76 4.07 19.03
CA HIS A 80 6.80 3.50 20.37
C HIS A 80 7.41 2.11 20.43
N LEU A 81 7.63 1.45 19.31
CA LEU A 81 8.19 0.11 19.26
C LEU A 81 9.71 0.18 19.47
N LYS A 82 10.21 -0.61 20.40
CA LYS A 82 11.60 -0.48 20.88
C LYS A 82 12.56 -1.52 20.30
N SER A 83 12.05 -2.54 19.61
CA SER A 83 12.89 -3.55 19.00
C SER A 83 12.44 -3.87 17.60
N GLU A 84 13.36 -4.38 16.79
CA GLU A 84 13.04 -4.81 15.43
C GLU A 84 12.05 -5.98 15.46
N GLN A 85 12.12 -6.84 16.50
CA GLN A 85 11.17 -7.95 16.64
C GLN A 85 9.76 -7.45 16.94
N GLN A 86 9.61 -6.45 17.82
CA GLN A 86 8.30 -5.84 18.07
C GLN A 86 7.73 -5.23 16.80
N LEU A 87 8.57 -4.57 16.02
CA LEU A 87 8.16 -3.98 14.75
C LEU A 87 7.76 -5.06 13.76
N HIS A 88 8.52 -6.15 13.68
CA HIS A 88 8.19 -7.29 12.81
C HIS A 88 6.80 -7.83 13.15
N ASP A 89 6.52 -8.06 14.43
CA ASP A 89 5.24 -8.62 14.86
C ASP A 89 4.09 -7.67 14.57
N TYR A 90 4.30 -6.37 14.77
CA TYR A 90 3.32 -5.35 14.43
C TYR A 90 3.00 -5.35 12.92
N ILE A 91 4.05 -5.37 12.10
CA ILE A 91 3.89 -5.38 10.64
C ILE A 91 3.20 -6.66 10.17
N ALA A 92 3.61 -7.81 10.70
CA ALA A 92 3.04 -9.09 10.30
C ALA A 92 1.53 -9.13 10.59
N LYS A 93 1.11 -8.61 11.74
CA LYS A 93 -0.31 -8.53 12.09
C LYS A 93 -1.07 -7.65 11.12
N HIS A 94 -0.55 -6.46 10.83
CA HIS A 94 -1.21 -5.51 9.94
C HIS A 94 -1.27 -6.04 8.51
N LEU A 95 -0.21 -6.66 8.03
CA LEU A 95 -0.22 -7.27 6.71
C LEU A 95 -1.23 -8.42 6.62
N TYR A 96 -1.30 -9.25 7.66
CA TYR A 96 -2.26 -10.35 7.67
C TYR A 96 -3.70 -9.83 7.54
N GLU A 97 -4.03 -8.75 8.25
CA GLU A 97 -5.35 -8.14 8.19
C GLU A 97 -5.65 -7.51 6.82
N ARG A 98 -4.65 -6.98 6.15
CA ARG A 98 -4.80 -6.26 4.88
C ARG A 98 -4.61 -7.15 3.65
N LEU A 99 -3.97 -8.30 3.82
CA LEU A 99 -3.57 -9.16 2.72
C LEU A 99 -4.73 -9.56 1.80
N PRO A 100 -5.95 -9.87 2.29
CA PRO A 100 -7.06 -10.20 1.40
C PRO A 100 -7.36 -9.11 0.38
N TYR A 101 -7.18 -7.84 0.77
CA TYR A 101 -7.38 -6.71 -0.14
C TYR A 101 -6.20 -6.55 -1.10
N TYR A 102 -4.99 -6.68 -0.60
CA TYR A 102 -3.78 -6.55 -1.42
C TYR A 102 -3.70 -7.63 -2.50
N LEU A 103 -4.13 -8.85 -2.18
CA LEU A 103 -4.10 -9.96 -3.14
C LEU A 103 -5.12 -9.80 -4.27
N LYS A 104 -6.05 -8.86 -4.16
CA LYS A 104 -6.96 -8.54 -5.24
C LYS A 104 -6.30 -7.72 -6.34
N ALA A 105 -5.10 -7.19 -6.13
CA ALA A 105 -4.38 -6.46 -7.17
C ALA A 105 -4.20 -7.34 -8.41
N LYS A 106 -4.26 -6.72 -9.57
CA LYS A 106 -4.14 -7.45 -10.84
C LYS A 106 -2.78 -8.14 -10.99
N LYS A 107 -1.74 -7.57 -10.41
CA LYS A 107 -0.39 -8.13 -10.42
C LYS A 107 0.24 -8.01 -9.04
N THR A 108 1.09 -8.99 -8.70
CA THR A 108 1.89 -8.98 -7.48
C THR A 108 3.36 -9.09 -7.86
N ILE A 109 4.17 -8.18 -7.32
CA ILE A 109 5.62 -8.20 -7.53
C ILE A 109 6.29 -8.38 -6.17
N ILE A 110 7.09 -9.43 -6.03
CA ILE A 110 7.87 -9.67 -4.82
C ILE A 110 9.09 -8.76 -4.87
N THR A 111 9.28 -7.98 -3.80
CA THR A 111 10.33 -6.95 -3.78
C THR A 111 11.58 -7.36 -3.00
N ASP A 112 11.51 -8.44 -2.20
CA ASP A 112 12.64 -8.88 -1.37
C ASP A 112 13.87 -9.13 -2.23
N LYS A 113 15.03 -8.64 -1.75
CA LYS A 113 16.33 -8.84 -2.40
C LYS A 113 16.41 -8.27 -3.83
N LYS A 114 15.54 -7.35 -4.19
CA LYS A 114 15.57 -6.71 -5.50
C LYS A 114 15.95 -5.24 -5.37
N THR A 115 16.63 -4.73 -6.39
CA THR A 115 16.96 -3.30 -6.45
C THR A 115 15.76 -2.53 -7.00
N ILE A 116 15.76 -1.22 -6.77
CA ILE A 116 14.72 -0.34 -7.35
C ILE A 116 14.75 -0.46 -8.87
N LYS A 117 15.94 -0.49 -9.47
CA LYS A 117 16.06 -0.61 -10.93
C LYS A 117 15.41 -1.90 -11.44
N SER A 118 15.67 -3.04 -10.78
CA SER A 118 15.09 -4.30 -11.23
C SER A 118 13.56 -4.31 -11.08
N LEU A 119 13.03 -3.67 -10.04
CA LEU A 119 11.58 -3.53 -9.85
C LEU A 119 10.96 -2.64 -10.93
N VAL A 120 11.61 -1.54 -11.27
CA VAL A 120 11.16 -0.66 -12.35
C VAL A 120 11.13 -1.42 -13.68
N ASP A 121 12.16 -2.23 -13.95
CA ASP A 121 12.21 -3.04 -15.17
C ASP A 121 11.06 -4.05 -15.22
N GLU A 122 10.75 -4.71 -14.10
CA GLU A 122 9.61 -5.64 -14.02
C GLU A 122 8.29 -4.92 -14.32
N ILE A 123 8.09 -3.73 -13.73
CA ILE A 123 6.86 -2.95 -13.94
C ILE A 123 6.75 -2.53 -15.40
N ASN A 124 7.85 -2.09 -15.99
CA ASN A 124 7.85 -1.69 -17.40
C ASN A 124 7.47 -2.84 -18.32
N LEU A 125 7.89 -4.07 -18.02
CA LEU A 125 7.49 -5.23 -18.79
C LEU A 125 5.98 -5.49 -18.69
N LEU A 126 5.37 -5.21 -17.55
CA LEU A 126 3.92 -5.36 -17.38
C LEU A 126 3.14 -4.30 -18.15
N LEU A 127 3.73 -3.14 -18.37
CA LEU A 127 3.08 -2.02 -19.08
C LEU A 127 3.27 -2.09 -20.61
N ALA A 128 4.18 -2.93 -21.05
CA ALA A 128 4.50 -3.05 -22.47
C ALA A 128 3.41 -3.76 -23.29
#